data_31b661d86e9d1bbd82fb2f030b5db2d8
#
_entry.id   31b661d86e9d1bbd82fb2f030b5db2d8
#
_cell.length_a   1.000
_cell.length_b   1.000
_cell.length_c   1.000
_cell.angle_alpha   90.00
_cell.angle_beta   90.00
_cell.angle_gamma   90.00
#
_symmetry.space_group_name_H-M   'P 1'
#
loop_
_entity.id
_entity.type
_entity.pdbx_description
1 polymer ?
#
loop_
_entity_poly.entity_id
_entity_poly.type
_entity_poly.pdbx_seq_one_letter_code
_entity_poly.pdbx_strand_id
1 'polypeptide(L)'
;MEQVSYSMGLSILGGPGLMGSAVFEAEANDFVDAVTVVKNSVVKTINLQPSLLTELKAIMITASNYTGDISFTVDEEVVEFVLKAPMLLIGPEQIGLLGATLNSLKFTNANATADATVSVLVSRTATAPGGS
;
A
#
# COMPACT_ATOMS: atom_id res chain seq x y z
N MET A 1 -2.33 -21.69 3.30
CA MET A 1 -2.88 -20.38 3.68
C MET A 1 -2.08 -19.79 4.80
N GLU A 2 -1.81 -18.51 4.73
CA GLU A 2 -1.07 -17.80 5.75
C GLU A 2 -2.02 -16.98 6.60
N GLN A 3 -1.74 -16.95 7.89
CA GLN A 3 -2.47 -16.09 8.81
C GLN A 3 -1.83 -14.71 8.80
N VAL A 4 -2.64 -13.67 8.58
CA VAL A 4 -2.19 -12.29 8.57
C VAL A 4 -2.87 -11.56 9.71
N SER A 5 -2.08 -10.86 10.51
CA SER A 5 -2.61 -10.07 11.61
C SER A 5 -2.22 -8.60 11.40
N TYR A 6 -3.08 -7.72 11.87
CA TYR A 6 -2.78 -6.30 11.88
C TYR A 6 -3.26 -5.66 13.18
N SER A 7 -2.59 -4.59 13.55
CA SER A 7 -3.03 -3.75 14.66
C SER A 7 -2.76 -2.31 14.30
N MET A 8 -3.62 -1.42 14.79
CA MET A 8 -3.46 0.01 14.62
C MET A 8 -3.97 0.74 15.85
N GLY A 9 -3.40 1.89 16.11
CA GLY A 9 -3.78 2.68 17.26
C GLY A 9 -3.62 4.16 16.96
N LEU A 10 -4.50 4.94 17.55
CA LEU A 10 -4.42 6.39 17.54
C LEU A 10 -4.66 6.86 18.97
N SER A 11 -3.74 7.61 19.51
CA SER A 11 -3.89 8.12 20.86
C SER A 11 -3.53 9.60 20.93
N ILE A 12 -4.20 10.30 21.82
CA ILE A 12 -3.91 11.70 22.09
C ILE A 12 -3.14 11.74 23.40
N LEU A 13 -1.99 12.40 23.41
CA LEU A 13 -1.16 12.48 24.62
C LEU A 13 -1.97 13.13 25.75
N GLY A 14 -2.10 12.39 26.86
CA GLY A 14 -2.92 12.82 28.00
C GLY A 14 -4.41 12.75 27.78
N GLY A 15 -4.86 12.16 26.66
CA GLY A 15 -6.26 12.06 26.29
C GLY A 15 -6.66 10.67 25.86
N PRO A 16 -7.78 10.53 25.15
CA PRO A 16 -8.28 9.23 24.73
C PRO A 16 -7.43 8.58 23.65
N GLY A 17 -7.57 7.26 23.53
CA GLY A 17 -6.95 6.48 22.48
C GLY A 17 -7.93 5.47 21.94
N LEU A 18 -7.69 5.05 20.70
CA LEU A 18 -8.48 4.04 20.04
C LEU A 18 -7.54 3.03 19.40
N MET A 19 -7.80 1.75 19.60
CA MET A 19 -7.01 0.67 19.02
C MET A 19 -7.93 -0.33 18.34
N GLY A 20 -7.43 -0.89 17.26
CA GLY A 20 -8.12 -1.95 16.55
C GLY A 20 -7.13 -2.99 16.08
N SER A 21 -7.55 -4.23 16.09
CA SER A 21 -6.74 -5.33 15.55
C SER A 21 -7.65 -6.43 15.05
N ALA A 22 -7.15 -7.18 14.11
CA ALA A 22 -7.85 -8.36 13.61
C ALA A 22 -6.87 -9.32 12.97
N VAL A 23 -7.36 -10.51 12.69
CA VAL A 23 -6.61 -11.57 12.04
C VAL A 23 -7.45 -12.08 10.88
N PHE A 24 -6.82 -12.31 9.75
CA PHE A 24 -7.48 -12.94 8.60
C PHE A 24 -6.52 -13.89 7.91
N GLU A 25 -7.07 -14.74 7.06
CA GLU A 25 -6.26 -15.67 6.27
C GLU A 25 -6.10 -15.12 4.87
N ALA A 26 -4.89 -15.24 4.33
CA ALA A 26 -4.58 -14.87 2.96
C ALA A 26 -3.94 -16.06 2.25
N GLU A 27 -4.25 -16.20 0.97
CA GLU A 27 -3.70 -17.29 0.17
C GLU A 27 -2.45 -16.88 -0.57
N ALA A 28 -2.27 -15.60 -0.81
CA ALA A 28 -1.09 -15.06 -1.47
C ALA A 28 -0.73 -13.70 -0.89
N ASN A 29 0.57 -13.47 -0.73
CA ASN A 29 1.10 -12.20 -0.26
C ASN A 29 2.23 -11.76 -1.19
N ASP A 30 2.17 -10.51 -1.66
CA ASP A 30 3.25 -9.89 -2.43
C ASP A 30 3.94 -8.87 -1.55
N PHE A 31 5.23 -9.05 -1.34
CA PHE A 31 6.02 -8.11 -0.56
C PHE A 31 7.15 -7.55 -1.42
N VAL A 32 7.14 -6.24 -1.60
CA VAL A 32 8.20 -5.51 -2.28
C VAL A 32 8.86 -4.61 -1.24
N ASP A 33 10.11 -4.91 -0.89
CA ASP A 33 10.79 -4.26 0.21
C ASP A 33 11.84 -3.27 -0.26
N ALA A 34 11.83 -2.08 0.35
CA ALA A 34 12.87 -1.07 0.23
C ALA A 34 13.25 -0.72 -1.23
N VAL A 35 12.24 -0.49 -2.06
CA VAL A 35 12.45 -0.06 -3.44
C VAL A 35 12.84 1.41 -3.43
N THR A 36 13.93 1.74 -4.15
CA THR A 36 14.41 3.12 -4.25
C THR A 36 13.50 3.94 -5.17
N VAL A 37 13.05 5.07 -4.65
CA VAL A 37 12.32 6.09 -5.41
C VAL A 37 13.27 7.28 -5.56
N VAL A 38 13.79 7.45 -6.76
CA VAL A 38 14.83 8.42 -7.03
C VAL A 38 14.32 9.84 -6.90
N LYS A 39 15.16 10.72 -6.35
CA LYS A 39 14.87 12.17 -6.23
C LYS A 39 14.52 12.81 -7.57
N ASN A 40 14.00 14.03 -7.51
CA ASN A 40 13.65 14.84 -8.68
C ASN A 40 12.46 14.26 -9.48
N SER A 41 11.52 13.63 -8.78
CA SER A 41 10.24 13.18 -9.36
C SER A 41 10.39 12.16 -10.52
N VAL A 42 11.42 11.33 -10.48
CA VAL A 42 11.54 10.24 -11.43
C VAL A 42 10.54 9.14 -11.03
N VAL A 43 9.69 8.74 -11.95
CA VAL A 43 8.66 7.75 -11.67
C VAL A 43 9.26 6.37 -11.48
N LYS A 44 8.91 5.72 -10.37
CA LYS A 44 9.21 4.32 -10.11
C LYS A 44 7.93 3.52 -10.11
N THR A 45 7.81 2.60 -11.05
CA THR A 45 6.65 1.72 -11.14
C THR A 45 6.90 0.42 -10.39
N ILE A 46 6.00 0.07 -9.48
CA ILE A 46 5.98 -1.22 -8.81
C ILE A 46 4.80 -1.99 -9.38
N ASN A 47 5.09 -3.08 -10.07
CA ASN A 47 4.06 -3.94 -10.63
C ASN A 47 3.64 -4.96 -9.57
N LEU A 48 2.33 -5.08 -9.37
CA LEU A 48 1.74 -6.05 -8.48
C LEU A 48 1.14 -7.17 -9.31
N GLN A 49 0.92 -8.32 -8.69
CA GLN A 49 0.22 -9.39 -9.38
C GLN A 49 -1.22 -8.94 -9.64
N PRO A 50 -1.71 -9.02 -10.91
CA PRO A 50 -3.07 -8.62 -11.20
C PRO A 50 -4.08 -9.42 -10.38
N SER A 51 -5.05 -8.73 -9.81
CA SER A 51 -6.10 -9.33 -8.99
C SER A 51 -7.38 -8.54 -9.16
N LEU A 52 -8.50 -9.22 -9.02
CA LEU A 52 -9.78 -8.51 -8.89
C LEU A 52 -9.82 -7.80 -7.55
N LEU A 53 -10.46 -6.64 -7.51
CA LEU A 53 -10.57 -5.88 -6.28
C LEU A 53 -11.17 -6.71 -5.13
N THR A 54 -12.15 -7.55 -5.44
CA THR A 54 -12.80 -8.43 -4.46
C THR A 54 -11.87 -9.48 -3.85
N GLU A 55 -10.74 -9.76 -4.48
CA GLU A 55 -9.74 -10.72 -3.98
C GLU A 55 -8.77 -10.09 -2.99
N LEU A 56 -8.72 -8.77 -2.93
CA LEU A 56 -7.76 -8.06 -2.10
C LEU A 56 -8.21 -8.01 -0.65
N LYS A 57 -7.32 -8.40 0.25
CA LYS A 57 -7.59 -8.46 1.69
C LYS A 57 -6.97 -7.30 2.44
N ALA A 58 -5.76 -6.92 2.07
CA ALA A 58 -5.04 -5.82 2.72
C ALA A 58 -3.95 -5.28 1.83
N ILE A 59 -3.66 -4.01 1.99
CA ILE A 59 -2.46 -3.39 1.43
C ILE A 59 -1.84 -2.48 2.49
N MET A 60 -0.52 -2.58 2.64
CA MET A 60 0.23 -1.68 3.49
C MET A 60 1.37 -1.07 2.69
N ILE A 61 1.51 0.23 2.79
CA ILE A 61 2.55 1.00 2.12
C ILE A 61 3.30 1.81 3.17
N THR A 62 4.62 1.64 3.20
CA THR A 62 5.49 2.41 4.09
C THR A 62 6.59 3.07 3.28
N ALA A 63 7.22 4.09 3.85
CA ALA A 63 8.29 4.82 3.21
C ALA A 63 9.36 5.17 4.23
N SER A 64 10.56 5.54 3.72
CA SER A 64 11.67 5.95 4.57
C SER A 64 11.45 7.33 5.19
N ASN A 65 10.54 8.13 4.65
CA ASN A 65 10.13 9.40 5.25
C ASN A 65 8.69 9.72 4.87
N TYR A 66 8.08 10.60 5.64
CA TYR A 66 6.69 11.02 5.45
C TYR A 66 6.58 12.55 5.42
N THR A 67 7.56 13.18 4.81
CA THR A 67 7.61 14.66 4.70
C THR A 67 6.61 15.24 3.72
N GLY A 68 6.02 14.40 2.88
CA GLY A 68 5.12 14.82 1.80
C GLY A 68 5.80 14.83 0.43
N ASP A 69 7.07 14.43 0.36
CA ASP A 69 7.79 14.35 -0.91
C ASP A 69 7.42 13.10 -1.71
N ILE A 70 6.96 12.04 -1.04
CA ILE A 70 6.64 10.79 -1.69
C ILE A 70 5.14 10.75 -1.96
N SER A 71 4.79 10.51 -3.22
CA SER A 71 3.41 10.35 -3.64
C SER A 71 3.31 9.19 -4.62
N PHE A 72 2.10 8.71 -4.85
CA PHE A 72 1.88 7.64 -5.82
C PHE A 72 0.52 7.78 -6.50
N THR A 73 0.44 7.18 -7.68
CA THR A 73 -0.82 6.96 -8.39
C THR A 73 -1.00 5.47 -8.58
N VAL A 74 -2.24 5.06 -8.79
CA VAL A 74 -2.60 3.65 -8.99
C VAL A 74 -2.95 3.44 -10.45
N ASP A 75 -2.29 2.47 -11.10
CA ASP A 75 -2.54 2.10 -12.49
C ASP A 75 -2.51 3.34 -13.41
N GLU A 76 -3.57 3.54 -14.20
CA GLU A 76 -3.69 4.69 -15.09
C GLU A 76 -4.48 5.84 -14.46
N GLU A 77 -4.79 5.77 -13.17
CA GLU A 77 -5.53 6.81 -12.49
C GLU A 77 -4.69 8.07 -12.38
N VAL A 78 -5.37 9.22 -12.39
CA VAL A 78 -4.69 10.51 -12.28
C VAL A 78 -4.66 11.06 -10.86
N VAL A 79 -5.39 10.43 -9.94
CA VAL A 79 -5.44 10.88 -8.55
C VAL A 79 -4.13 10.53 -7.86
N GLU A 80 -3.48 11.55 -7.31
CA GLU A 80 -2.22 11.39 -6.60
C GLU A 80 -2.46 11.32 -5.10
N PHE A 81 -1.87 10.30 -4.47
CA PHE A 81 -1.92 10.13 -3.02
C PHE A 81 -0.58 10.51 -2.43
N VAL A 82 -0.57 11.50 -1.54
CA VAL A 82 0.65 11.93 -0.86
C VAL A 82 0.83 11.09 0.40
N LEU A 83 2.01 10.48 0.55
CA LEU A 83 2.27 9.57 1.65
C LEU A 83 2.85 10.36 2.84
N LYS A 84 1.99 10.77 3.76
CA LYS A 84 2.37 11.50 4.96
C LYS A 84 2.39 10.64 6.23
N ALA A 85 2.07 9.37 6.10
CA ALA A 85 2.06 8.39 7.17
C ALA A 85 2.04 7.00 6.55
N PRO A 86 2.38 5.95 7.30
CA PRO A 86 2.15 4.59 6.81
C PRO A 86 0.68 4.41 6.46
N MET A 87 0.41 3.76 5.34
CA MET A 87 -0.95 3.53 4.87
C MET A 87 -1.29 2.04 5.03
N LEU A 88 -2.43 1.78 5.65
CA LEU A 88 -2.97 0.42 5.79
C LEU A 88 -4.45 0.45 5.43
N LEU A 89 -4.81 -0.30 4.40
CA LEU A 89 -6.20 -0.45 3.97
C LEU A 89 -6.57 -1.92 4.06
N ILE A 90 -7.72 -2.20 4.65
CA ILE A 90 -8.19 -3.55 4.90
C ILE A 90 -9.51 -3.76 4.19
N GLY A 91 -9.56 -4.80 3.36
CA GLY A 91 -10.75 -5.19 2.61
C GLY A 91 -10.90 -4.44 1.31
N PRO A 92 -11.69 -5.01 0.38
CA PRO A 92 -11.84 -4.43 -0.95
C PRO A 92 -12.52 -3.06 -0.94
N GLU A 93 -13.38 -2.79 0.03
CA GLU A 93 -14.05 -1.50 0.12
C GLU A 93 -13.07 -0.38 0.43
N GLN A 94 -12.14 -0.59 1.38
CA GLN A 94 -11.14 0.40 1.69
C GLN A 94 -10.11 0.51 0.57
N ILE A 95 -9.65 -0.62 0.05
CA ILE A 95 -8.66 -0.63 -1.04
C ILE A 95 -9.24 0.02 -2.28
N GLY A 96 -10.54 -0.15 -2.52
CA GLY A 96 -11.24 0.49 -3.63
C GLY A 96 -11.22 2.01 -3.61
N LEU A 97 -10.88 2.62 -2.47
CA LEU A 97 -10.70 4.07 -2.42
C LEU A 97 -9.48 4.53 -3.22
N LEU A 98 -8.55 3.63 -3.50
CA LEU A 98 -7.37 3.95 -4.33
C LEU A 98 -7.70 3.95 -5.82
N GLY A 99 -8.67 3.16 -6.25
CA GLY A 99 -9.04 3.05 -7.65
C GLY A 99 -9.83 1.79 -7.92
N ALA A 100 -10.29 1.63 -9.15
CA ALA A 100 -11.10 0.48 -9.56
C ALA A 100 -10.29 -0.80 -9.69
N THR A 101 -8.99 -0.69 -9.90
CA THR A 101 -8.06 -1.81 -10.02
C THR A 101 -6.80 -1.52 -9.24
N LEU A 102 -6.00 -2.55 -8.97
CA LEU A 102 -4.72 -2.41 -8.30
C LEU A 102 -3.72 -3.37 -8.94
N ASN A 103 -3.14 -2.94 -10.06
CA ASN A 103 -2.14 -3.73 -10.79
C ASN A 103 -0.74 -3.15 -10.71
N SER A 104 -0.63 -1.84 -10.51
CA SER A 104 0.66 -1.18 -10.36
C SER A 104 0.53 0.08 -9.51
N LEU A 105 1.64 0.45 -8.88
CA LEU A 105 1.77 1.69 -8.12
C LEU A 105 2.93 2.46 -8.73
N LYS A 106 2.71 3.74 -9.02
CA LYS A 106 3.73 4.61 -9.60
C LYS A 106 4.10 5.67 -8.57
N PHE A 107 5.29 5.52 -8.01
CA PHE A 107 5.80 6.42 -6.96
C PHE A 107 6.68 7.49 -7.54
N THR A 108 6.60 8.69 -6.96
CA THR A 108 7.53 9.79 -7.22
C THR A 108 8.02 10.38 -5.92
N ASN A 109 9.25 10.89 -5.95
CA ASN A 109 9.88 11.55 -4.82
C ASN A 109 10.28 12.97 -5.27
N ALA A 110 9.56 13.96 -4.76
CA ALA A 110 9.77 15.35 -5.15
C ALA A 110 11.00 15.98 -4.49
N ASN A 111 11.69 15.28 -3.60
CA ASN A 111 12.91 15.78 -2.97
C ASN A 111 13.98 16.01 -4.04
N ALA A 112 14.65 17.14 -3.97
CA ALA A 112 15.65 17.51 -4.98
C ALA A 112 17.04 16.97 -4.68
N THR A 113 17.29 16.45 -3.48
CA THR A 113 18.66 16.10 -3.03
C THR A 113 18.79 14.68 -2.53
N ALA A 114 17.73 14.01 -2.11
CA ALA A 114 17.82 12.70 -1.49
C ALA A 114 16.81 11.71 -2.09
N ASP A 115 17.29 10.49 -2.35
CA ASP A 115 16.43 9.38 -2.71
C ASP A 115 15.67 8.90 -1.47
N ALA A 116 14.59 8.16 -1.69
CA ALA A 116 13.81 7.55 -0.63
C ALA A 116 13.54 6.10 -0.97
N THR A 117 13.04 5.34 -0.01
CA THR A 117 12.62 3.95 -0.26
C THR A 117 11.17 3.78 0.15
N VAL A 118 10.48 2.86 -0.52
CA VAL A 118 9.12 2.48 -0.19
C VAL A 118 9.03 0.96 -0.11
N SER A 119 8.11 0.48 0.71
CA SER A 119 7.79 -0.94 0.82
C SER A 119 6.29 -1.13 0.70
N VAL A 120 5.89 -2.19 0.02
CA VAL A 120 4.48 -2.50 -0.24
C VAL A 120 4.23 -3.96 0.08
N LEU A 121 3.20 -4.23 0.88
CA LEU A 121 2.74 -5.59 1.16
C LEU A 121 1.27 -5.68 0.78
N VAL A 122 0.94 -6.63 -0.09
CA VAL A 122 -0.44 -6.88 -0.51
C VAL A 122 -0.82 -8.31 -0.16
N SER A 123 -1.92 -8.47 0.56
CA SER A 123 -2.47 -9.78 0.90
C SER A 123 -3.78 -9.98 0.15
N ARG A 124 -3.99 -11.18 -0.39
CA ARG A 124 -5.17 -11.48 -1.19
C ARG A 124 -5.52 -12.97 -1.15
N THR A 125 -6.70 -13.30 -1.63
CA THR A 125 -7.03 -14.66 -1.99
C THR A 125 -6.27 -15.01 -3.27
N ALA A 126 -5.85 -16.27 -3.41
CA ALA A 126 -5.18 -16.68 -4.63
C ALA A 126 -6.17 -16.71 -5.80
N THR A 127 -5.77 -16.14 -6.93
CA THR A 127 -6.52 -16.31 -8.16
C THR A 127 -6.28 -17.72 -8.66
N ALA A 128 -7.34 -18.50 -8.79
CA ALA A 128 -7.19 -19.87 -9.26
C ALA A 128 -6.67 -19.89 -10.70
N PRO A 129 -5.73 -20.79 -11.03
CA PRO A 129 -5.24 -20.94 -12.38
C PRO A 129 -6.40 -21.20 -13.36
N GLY A 130 -6.33 -20.61 -14.54
CA GLY A 130 -7.38 -20.75 -15.53
C GLY A 130 -8.60 -19.91 -15.24
N GLY A 131 -8.53 -18.98 -14.31
CA GLY A 131 -9.62 -18.08 -14.02
C GLY A 131 -10.77 -18.68 -13.23
N SER A 132 -10.53 -19.79 -12.63
CA SER A 132 -11.52 -20.41 -11.76
C SER A 132 -11.50 -19.86 -10.36
#